data_d74bba226699331aa4152f73e305d724
#
_entry.id   d74bba226699331aa4152f73e305d724
#
_cell.length_a   1.000
_cell.length_b   1.000
_cell.length_c   1.000
_cell.angle_alpha   90.00
_cell.angle_beta   90.00
_cell.angle_gamma   90.00
#
_symmetry.space_group_name_H-M   'P 1'
#
loop_
_entity.id
_entity.type
_entity.pdbx_description
1 polymer ?
#
loop_
_entity_poly.entity_id
_entity_poly.type
_entity_poly.pdbx_seq_one_letter_code
_entity_poly.pdbx_strand_id
1 'polypeptide(L)'
;MGVKPLGAGTAALLVAVHHEILLFAAVGLAIGGLDDLLIDIFYFGRKAWRDIVIYARHQRMTGPELPHSRRPGKIAVFVPAWQESNVIAAMLNHARDSWGEARYRIFVGVYPNDDATIDAVANVACDATWLTLCINDRAGPTTKADCLNLLWRAMRAEEEQGDFRYKAILLHDAEDVVHADEIRLFDFMIDRFDLVQLPVLPLRGRGGWWRRAIADH
;
A
#
# COMPACT_ATOMS: atom_id res chain seq x y z
N MET A 1 -59.88 -3.16 5.52
CA MET A 1 -59.28 -2.97 4.20
C MET A 1 -58.74 -4.33 3.74
N GLY A 2 -59.50 -5.05 2.89
CA GLY A 2 -59.12 -6.40 2.44
C GLY A 2 -58.10 -6.34 1.32
N VAL A 3 -56.95 -6.98 1.53
CA VAL A 3 -55.95 -7.18 0.48
C VAL A 3 -56.53 -8.17 -0.53
N LYS A 4 -56.78 -7.73 -1.79
CA LYS A 4 -57.19 -8.64 -2.88
C LYS A 4 -56.09 -9.67 -3.11
N PRO A 5 -56.40 -10.98 -3.19
CA PRO A 5 -55.39 -11.99 -3.50
C PRO A 5 -54.81 -11.72 -4.89
N LEU A 6 -53.47 -11.81 -5.01
CA LEU A 6 -52.81 -11.75 -6.30
C LEU A 6 -53.41 -12.82 -7.22
N GLY A 7 -53.81 -12.41 -8.45
CA GLY A 7 -54.34 -13.38 -9.43
C GLY A 7 -53.28 -14.45 -9.75
N ALA A 8 -53.73 -15.68 -10.02
CA ALA A 8 -52.84 -16.82 -10.32
C ALA A 8 -51.77 -16.52 -11.40
N GLY A 9 -52.12 -15.67 -12.38
CA GLY A 9 -51.18 -15.24 -13.44
C GLY A 9 -50.05 -14.35 -12.97
N THR A 10 -50.31 -13.44 -12.00
CA THR A 10 -49.27 -12.59 -11.43
C THR A 10 -48.32 -13.37 -10.53
N ALA A 11 -48.82 -14.37 -9.80
CA ALA A 11 -47.97 -15.25 -8.99
C ALA A 11 -47.04 -16.12 -9.87
N ALA A 12 -47.57 -16.68 -10.98
CA ALA A 12 -46.75 -17.45 -11.92
C ALA A 12 -45.67 -16.60 -12.59
N LEU A 13 -45.96 -15.35 -12.96
CA LEU A 13 -44.99 -14.43 -13.53
C LEU A 13 -43.87 -14.10 -12.51
N LEU A 14 -44.23 -13.82 -11.25
CA LEU A 14 -43.24 -13.55 -10.21
C LEU A 14 -42.30 -14.74 -9.96
N VAL A 15 -42.85 -15.97 -9.97
CA VAL A 15 -42.02 -17.19 -9.82
C VAL A 15 -41.09 -17.35 -11.02
N ALA A 16 -41.57 -17.13 -12.24
CA ALA A 16 -40.73 -17.22 -13.44
C ALA A 16 -39.58 -16.17 -13.41
N VAL A 17 -39.88 -14.91 -13.11
CA VAL A 17 -38.88 -13.85 -13.00
C VAL A 17 -37.86 -14.15 -11.90
N HIS A 18 -38.35 -14.63 -10.75
CA HIS A 18 -37.44 -15.03 -9.64
C HIS A 18 -36.50 -16.17 -10.04
N HIS A 19 -37.01 -17.18 -10.75
CA HIS A 19 -36.20 -18.29 -11.25
C HIS A 19 -35.11 -17.82 -12.22
N GLU A 20 -35.42 -16.92 -13.16
CA GLU A 20 -34.46 -16.39 -14.12
C GLU A 20 -33.37 -15.56 -13.42
N ILE A 21 -33.74 -14.75 -12.42
CA ILE A 21 -32.78 -13.97 -11.61
C ILE A 21 -31.86 -14.90 -10.83
N LEU A 22 -32.40 -15.95 -10.21
CA LEU A 22 -31.61 -16.95 -9.49
C LEU A 22 -30.63 -17.69 -10.41
N LEU A 23 -31.13 -18.07 -11.61
CA LEU A 23 -30.28 -18.75 -12.59
C LEU A 23 -29.14 -17.85 -13.06
N PHE A 24 -29.42 -16.59 -13.36
CA PHE A 24 -28.42 -15.60 -13.72
C PHE A 24 -27.38 -15.40 -12.61
N ALA A 25 -27.84 -15.25 -11.35
CA ALA A 25 -26.98 -15.12 -10.21
C ALA A 25 -26.10 -16.37 -9.99
N ALA A 26 -26.70 -17.58 -10.13
CA ALA A 26 -25.97 -18.85 -9.98
C ALA A 26 -24.88 -19.01 -11.04
N VAL A 27 -25.17 -18.65 -12.30
CA VAL A 27 -24.16 -18.67 -13.37
C VAL A 27 -23.05 -17.67 -13.12
N GLY A 28 -23.38 -16.44 -12.68
CA GLY A 28 -22.39 -15.43 -12.33
C GLY A 28 -21.48 -15.88 -11.20
N LEU A 29 -22.05 -16.45 -10.13
CA LEU A 29 -21.29 -17.00 -9.02
C LEU A 29 -20.42 -18.20 -9.43
N ALA A 30 -20.92 -19.07 -10.31
CA ALA A 30 -20.17 -20.22 -10.80
C ALA A 30 -18.95 -19.77 -11.63
N ILE A 31 -19.12 -18.75 -12.49
CA ILE A 31 -18.02 -18.20 -13.29
C ILE A 31 -16.96 -17.57 -12.36
N GLY A 32 -17.38 -16.71 -11.40
CA GLY A 32 -16.47 -16.09 -10.45
C GLY A 32 -15.75 -17.13 -9.57
N GLY A 33 -16.47 -18.12 -9.06
CA GLY A 33 -15.87 -19.19 -8.25
C GLY A 33 -14.89 -20.08 -9.05
N LEU A 34 -15.10 -20.26 -10.35
CA LEU A 34 -14.15 -20.97 -11.21
C LEU A 34 -12.86 -20.15 -11.41
N ASP A 35 -12.99 -18.84 -11.59
CA ASP A 35 -11.85 -17.92 -11.71
C ASP A 35 -11.00 -17.92 -10.43
N ASP A 36 -11.64 -17.77 -9.26
CA ASP A 36 -10.99 -17.84 -7.96
C ASP A 36 -10.27 -19.19 -7.75
N LEU A 37 -10.93 -20.29 -8.12
CA LEU A 37 -10.34 -21.63 -8.02
C LEU A 37 -9.09 -21.78 -8.91
N LEU A 38 -9.09 -21.22 -10.11
CA LEU A 38 -7.93 -21.25 -11.00
C LEU A 38 -6.77 -20.44 -10.42
N ILE A 39 -7.03 -19.28 -9.83
CA ILE A 39 -6.04 -18.46 -9.14
C ILE A 39 -5.44 -19.24 -7.97
N ASP A 40 -6.26 -19.89 -7.15
CA ASP A 40 -5.83 -20.71 -6.02
C ASP A 40 -4.96 -21.88 -6.46
N ILE A 41 -5.36 -22.62 -7.49
CA ILE A 41 -4.58 -23.73 -8.04
C ILE A 41 -3.22 -23.23 -8.52
N PHE A 42 -3.18 -22.10 -9.23
CA PHE A 42 -1.93 -21.51 -9.69
C PHE A 42 -1.04 -21.07 -8.52
N TYR A 43 -1.62 -20.41 -7.52
CA TYR A 43 -0.90 -19.95 -6.33
C TYR A 43 -0.29 -21.12 -5.55
N PHE A 44 -1.10 -22.12 -5.20
CA PHE A 44 -0.63 -23.28 -4.44
C PHE A 44 0.34 -24.16 -5.24
N GLY A 45 0.10 -24.33 -6.54
CA GLY A 45 1.01 -25.05 -7.43
C GLY A 45 2.37 -24.35 -7.51
N ARG A 46 2.39 -23.03 -7.70
CA ARG A 46 3.63 -22.25 -7.70
C ARG A 46 4.32 -22.25 -6.34
N LYS A 47 3.57 -22.18 -5.25
CA LYS A 47 4.12 -22.27 -3.89
C LYS A 47 4.79 -23.63 -3.66
N ALA A 48 4.10 -24.70 -3.93
CA ALA A 48 4.62 -26.07 -3.79
C ALA A 48 5.88 -26.29 -4.67
N TRP A 49 5.84 -25.82 -5.92
CA TRP A 49 7.00 -25.89 -6.80
C TRP A 49 8.21 -25.12 -6.24
N ARG A 50 8.00 -23.90 -5.71
CA ARG A 50 9.09 -23.16 -5.07
C ARG A 50 9.65 -23.88 -3.84
N ASP A 51 8.78 -24.40 -2.99
CA ASP A 51 9.18 -25.08 -1.77
C ASP A 51 10.00 -26.37 -2.09
N ILE A 52 9.59 -27.13 -3.10
CA ILE A 52 10.24 -28.39 -3.48
C ILE A 52 11.50 -28.18 -4.33
N VAL A 53 11.48 -27.23 -5.27
CA VAL A 53 12.56 -27.06 -6.27
C VAL A 53 13.56 -25.98 -5.88
N ILE A 54 13.08 -24.83 -5.40
CA ILE A 54 13.92 -23.68 -5.12
C ILE A 54 14.45 -23.72 -3.69
N TYR A 55 13.56 -23.81 -2.71
CA TYR A 55 13.95 -23.71 -1.31
C TYR A 55 14.55 -25.00 -0.73
N ALA A 56 14.40 -26.14 -1.41
CA ALA A 56 15.20 -27.33 -1.12
C ALA A 56 16.70 -27.14 -1.46
N ARG A 57 17.04 -26.21 -2.36
CA ARG A 57 18.41 -25.98 -2.83
C ARG A 57 18.99 -24.62 -2.40
N HIS A 58 18.11 -23.65 -2.10
CA HIS A 58 18.49 -22.28 -1.76
C HIS A 58 17.79 -21.86 -0.49
N GLN A 59 18.55 -21.41 0.50
CA GLN A 59 17.96 -20.81 1.70
C GLN A 59 17.28 -19.48 1.36
N ARG A 60 16.19 -19.20 2.05
CA ARG A 60 15.53 -17.88 1.96
C ARG A 60 16.46 -16.85 2.58
N MET A 61 16.71 -15.78 1.85
CA MET A 61 17.48 -14.65 2.35
C MET A 61 16.68 -13.94 3.44
N THR A 62 17.32 -13.69 4.58
CA THR A 62 16.74 -12.93 5.71
C THR A 62 17.37 -11.54 5.77
N GLY A 63 16.77 -10.61 6.52
CA GLY A 63 17.24 -9.24 6.64
C GLY A 63 18.74 -9.12 6.96
N PRO A 64 19.30 -9.82 7.97
CA PRO A 64 20.72 -9.77 8.27
C PRO A 64 21.64 -10.26 7.15
N GLU A 65 21.18 -11.18 6.32
CA GLU A 65 21.94 -11.77 5.21
C GLU A 65 21.82 -10.97 3.90
N LEU A 66 21.00 -9.92 3.89
CA LEU A 66 20.81 -9.08 2.71
C LEU A 66 22.12 -8.40 2.31
N PRO A 67 22.63 -8.63 1.09
CA PRO A 67 23.85 -7.98 0.62
C PRO A 67 23.66 -6.46 0.51
N HIS A 68 24.74 -5.73 0.63
CA HIS A 68 24.73 -4.32 0.31
C HIS A 68 24.57 -4.10 -1.20
N SER A 69 23.92 -3.00 -1.58
CA SER A 69 23.85 -2.58 -2.98
C SER A 69 25.27 -2.35 -3.53
N ARG A 70 25.48 -2.71 -4.79
CA ARG A 70 26.73 -2.42 -5.50
C ARG A 70 26.88 -0.94 -5.84
N ARG A 71 25.76 -0.23 -5.93
CA ARG A 71 25.67 1.20 -6.19
C ARG A 71 24.73 1.85 -5.17
N PRO A 72 25.18 1.99 -3.91
CA PRO A 72 24.32 2.53 -2.86
C PRO A 72 23.91 3.96 -3.18
N GLY A 73 22.62 4.24 -3.06
CA GLY A 73 22.04 5.54 -3.40
C GLY A 73 21.06 6.04 -2.35
N LYS A 74 20.68 7.31 -2.47
CA LYS A 74 19.64 7.92 -1.64
C LYS A 74 18.27 7.58 -2.22
N ILE A 75 17.31 7.20 -1.38
CA ILE A 75 15.94 6.87 -1.77
C ILE A 75 15.01 8.03 -1.37
N ALA A 76 14.20 8.51 -2.31
CA ALA A 76 13.14 9.45 -2.04
C ALA A 76 11.89 8.67 -1.60
N VAL A 77 11.35 8.99 -0.42
CA VAL A 77 10.13 8.38 0.09
C VAL A 77 8.99 9.37 -0.05
N PHE A 78 7.94 9.02 -0.76
CA PHE A 78 6.77 9.87 -1.01
C PHE A 78 5.61 9.43 -0.12
N VAL A 79 5.09 10.36 0.67
CA VAL A 79 3.96 10.15 1.58
C VAL A 79 2.89 11.20 1.29
N PRO A 80 1.91 10.91 0.44
CA PRO A 80 0.75 11.79 0.26
C PRO A 80 -0.15 11.66 1.50
N ALA A 81 -0.54 12.80 2.10
CA ALA A 81 -1.37 12.85 3.30
C ALA A 81 -2.54 13.82 3.12
N TRP A 82 -3.75 13.35 3.47
CA TRP A 82 -4.98 14.15 3.52
C TRP A 82 -5.81 13.72 4.74
N GLN A 83 -5.99 14.63 5.69
CA GLN A 83 -6.69 14.40 6.97
C GLN A 83 -6.06 13.26 7.82
N GLU A 84 -4.73 13.19 7.81
CA GLU A 84 -3.96 12.13 8.48
C GLU A 84 -3.25 12.63 9.76
N SER A 85 -3.71 13.74 10.36
CA SER A 85 -3.12 14.34 11.57
C SER A 85 -2.96 13.38 12.74
N ASN A 86 -3.83 12.35 12.83
CA ASN A 86 -3.82 11.39 13.94
C ASN A 86 -2.72 10.31 13.82
N VAL A 87 -2.19 10.06 12.62
CA VAL A 87 -1.29 8.93 12.36
C VAL A 87 0.06 9.36 11.78
N ILE A 88 0.10 10.45 10.99
CA ILE A 88 1.30 10.84 10.23
C ILE A 88 2.53 11.10 11.12
N ALA A 89 2.38 11.78 12.25
CA ALA A 89 3.50 12.03 13.14
C ALA A 89 4.08 10.75 13.74
N ALA A 90 3.22 9.78 14.10
CA ALA A 90 3.63 8.48 14.61
C ALA A 90 4.37 7.68 13.53
N MET A 91 3.85 7.66 12.29
CA MET A 91 4.48 7.01 11.14
C MET A 91 5.87 7.60 10.87
N LEU A 92 6.01 8.92 10.79
CA LEU A 92 7.28 9.60 10.53
C LEU A 92 8.33 9.33 11.61
N ASN A 93 7.94 9.39 12.89
CA ASN A 93 8.85 9.05 13.98
C ASN A 93 9.26 7.59 13.95
N HIS A 94 8.31 6.67 13.68
CA HIS A 94 8.61 5.25 13.53
C HIS A 94 9.57 4.98 12.36
N ALA A 95 9.38 5.64 11.21
CA ALA A 95 10.26 5.53 10.05
C ALA A 95 11.69 6.02 10.39
N ARG A 96 11.81 7.18 11.05
CA ARG A 96 13.11 7.69 11.53
C ARG A 96 13.81 6.69 12.45
N ASP A 97 13.09 6.18 13.45
CA ASP A 97 13.66 5.28 14.45
C ASP A 97 14.01 3.91 13.86
N SER A 98 13.23 3.44 12.87
CA SER A 98 13.49 2.16 12.20
C SER A 98 14.61 2.23 11.17
N TRP A 99 14.69 3.28 10.37
CA TRP A 99 15.66 3.40 9.28
C TRP A 99 16.98 4.05 9.72
N GLY A 100 16.98 4.78 10.84
CA GLY A 100 18.17 5.39 11.43
C GLY A 100 18.97 6.21 10.41
N GLU A 101 20.25 5.85 10.24
CA GLU A 101 21.18 6.54 9.34
C GLU A 101 21.16 6.05 7.89
N ALA A 102 20.09 5.33 7.47
CA ALA A 102 19.94 4.92 6.08
C ALA A 102 19.88 6.16 5.15
N ARG A 103 20.23 5.96 3.89
CA ARG A 103 20.24 7.05 2.90
C ARG A 103 18.85 7.26 2.31
N TYR A 104 18.01 8.01 2.98
CA TYR A 104 16.67 8.36 2.50
C TYR A 104 16.34 9.84 2.70
N ARG A 105 15.25 10.29 2.11
CA ARG A 105 14.58 11.54 2.39
C ARG A 105 13.09 11.35 2.18
N ILE A 106 12.29 11.75 3.17
CA ILE A 106 10.84 11.68 3.10
C ILE A 106 10.30 13.03 2.59
N PHE A 107 9.44 12.96 1.60
CA PHE A 107 8.66 14.08 1.09
C PHE A 107 7.21 13.83 1.47
N VAL A 108 6.65 14.67 2.32
CA VAL A 108 5.24 14.59 2.75
C VAL A 108 4.43 15.63 2.01
N GLY A 109 3.44 15.18 1.26
CA GLY A 109 2.53 16.06 0.51
C GLY A 109 1.25 16.29 1.30
N VAL A 110 0.94 17.55 1.59
CA VAL A 110 -0.25 17.98 2.33
C VAL A 110 -1.02 19.06 1.56
N TYR A 111 -2.18 19.45 2.05
CA TYR A 111 -3.05 20.43 1.39
C TYR A 111 -3.25 21.66 2.25
N PRO A 112 -3.34 22.87 1.64
CA PRO A 112 -3.42 24.13 2.38
C PRO A 112 -4.68 24.31 3.23
N ASN A 113 -5.69 23.48 3.03
CA ASN A 113 -6.93 23.45 3.81
C ASN A 113 -6.98 22.28 4.81
N ASP A 114 -5.83 21.74 5.23
CA ASP A 114 -5.68 20.68 6.22
C ASP A 114 -4.61 21.07 7.24
N ASP A 115 -4.90 22.14 7.98
CA ASP A 115 -3.98 22.73 8.98
C ASP A 115 -3.52 21.69 10.00
N ALA A 116 -4.41 20.78 10.43
CA ALA A 116 -4.09 19.79 11.44
C ALA A 116 -3.00 18.80 10.97
N THR A 117 -3.04 18.36 9.70
CA THR A 117 -2.00 17.49 9.13
C THR A 117 -0.71 18.28 8.87
N ILE A 118 -0.81 19.54 8.42
CA ILE A 118 0.34 20.44 8.25
C ILE A 118 1.10 20.58 9.58
N ASP A 119 0.38 20.93 10.66
CA ASP A 119 0.97 21.13 11.98
C ASP A 119 1.61 19.84 12.52
N ALA A 120 0.95 18.70 12.33
CA ALA A 120 1.48 17.41 12.76
C ALA A 120 2.82 17.07 12.06
N VAL A 121 2.92 17.33 10.75
CA VAL A 121 4.17 17.12 9.99
C VAL A 121 5.22 18.17 10.32
N ALA A 122 4.83 19.45 10.43
CA ALA A 122 5.75 20.55 10.73
C ALA A 122 6.44 20.37 12.09
N ASN A 123 5.70 19.89 13.10
CA ASN A 123 6.27 19.58 14.41
C ASN A 123 7.34 18.49 14.37
N VAL A 124 7.24 17.51 13.47
CA VAL A 124 8.27 16.49 13.26
C VAL A 124 9.43 17.04 12.42
N ALA A 125 9.12 17.93 11.47
CA ALA A 125 10.09 18.47 10.51
C ALA A 125 11.00 19.58 11.09
N CYS A 126 10.71 20.12 12.25
CA CYS A 126 11.30 21.37 12.77
C CYS A 126 12.84 21.42 12.74
N ASP A 127 13.52 20.27 12.94
CA ASP A 127 14.99 20.17 12.86
C ASP A 127 15.43 18.96 11.99
N ALA A 128 14.56 18.46 11.14
CA ALA A 128 14.76 17.20 10.45
C ALA A 128 15.33 17.40 9.04
N THR A 129 16.62 17.11 8.83
CA THR A 129 17.25 17.12 7.51
C THR A 129 16.77 15.98 6.59
N TRP A 130 16.09 14.97 7.13
CA TRP A 130 15.57 13.79 6.42
C TRP A 130 14.13 13.93 5.95
N LEU A 131 13.44 15.04 6.29
CA LEU A 131 12.03 15.28 6.01
C LEU A 131 11.83 16.60 5.28
N THR A 132 10.96 16.60 4.27
CA THR A 132 10.53 17.79 3.52
C THR A 132 9.01 17.84 3.52
N LEU A 133 8.43 18.90 4.07
CA LEU A 133 7.01 19.20 3.98
C LEU A 133 6.72 19.92 2.66
N CYS A 134 5.81 19.37 1.86
CA CYS A 134 5.37 19.91 0.58
C CYS A 134 3.88 20.26 0.65
N ILE A 135 3.54 21.55 0.57
CA ILE A 135 2.15 22.02 0.58
C ILE A 135 1.67 22.16 -0.86
N ASN A 136 0.51 21.59 -1.19
CA ASN A 136 -0.07 21.67 -2.51
C ASN A 136 -0.54 23.09 -2.80
N ASP A 137 -0.49 23.48 -4.08
CA ASP A 137 -0.97 24.81 -4.55
C ASP A 137 -2.51 24.92 -4.49
N ARG A 138 -3.21 23.80 -4.47
CA ARG A 138 -4.67 23.70 -4.48
C ARG A 138 -5.20 23.08 -3.21
N ALA A 139 -6.37 23.59 -2.78
CA ALA A 139 -7.11 22.98 -1.68
C ALA A 139 -7.52 21.52 -2.00
N GLY A 140 -7.43 20.68 -0.99
CA GLY A 140 -7.86 19.29 -1.09
C GLY A 140 -9.35 19.09 -0.84
N PRO A 141 -9.86 17.85 -1.09
CA PRO A 141 -9.08 16.74 -1.63
C PRO A 141 -8.87 16.87 -3.15
N THR A 142 -7.71 16.42 -3.63
CA THR A 142 -7.46 16.18 -5.06
C THR A 142 -7.23 14.68 -5.30
N THR A 143 -6.62 14.29 -6.41
CA THR A 143 -6.25 12.89 -6.63
C THR A 143 -4.90 12.57 -5.96
N LYS A 144 -4.68 11.32 -5.55
CA LYS A 144 -3.38 10.86 -5.05
C LYS A 144 -2.26 11.15 -6.07
N ALA A 145 -2.56 11.01 -7.37
CA ALA A 145 -1.61 11.31 -8.44
C ALA A 145 -1.20 12.79 -8.48
N ASP A 146 -2.11 13.72 -8.19
CA ASP A 146 -1.81 15.15 -8.14
C ASP A 146 -0.82 15.47 -7.01
N CYS A 147 -1.04 14.89 -5.83
CA CYS A 147 -0.11 15.00 -4.71
C CYS A 147 1.26 14.38 -5.04
N LEU A 148 1.29 13.19 -5.65
CA LEU A 148 2.55 12.56 -6.07
C LEU A 148 3.32 13.39 -7.09
N ASN A 149 2.63 14.10 -8.00
CA ASN A 149 3.26 15.01 -8.93
C ASN A 149 3.88 16.24 -8.24
N LEU A 150 3.27 16.73 -7.16
CA LEU A 150 3.88 17.75 -6.31
C LEU A 150 5.18 17.25 -5.69
N LEU A 151 5.14 16.06 -5.07
CA LEU A 151 6.32 15.46 -4.43
C LEU A 151 7.44 15.18 -5.44
N TRP A 152 7.09 14.72 -6.64
CA TRP A 152 8.03 14.57 -7.74
C TRP A 152 8.73 15.88 -8.09
N ARG A 153 7.98 17.00 -8.23
CA ARG A 153 8.57 18.32 -8.53
C ARG A 153 9.49 18.79 -7.41
N ALA A 154 9.10 18.60 -6.15
CA ALA A 154 9.92 18.95 -4.99
C ALA A 154 11.23 18.13 -4.95
N MET A 155 11.15 16.82 -5.19
CA MET A 155 12.32 15.95 -5.29
C MET A 155 13.24 16.38 -6.43
N ARG A 156 12.70 16.67 -7.62
CA ARG A 156 13.48 17.11 -8.77
C ARG A 156 14.19 18.44 -8.51
N ALA A 157 13.53 19.39 -7.85
CA ALA A 157 14.14 20.64 -7.46
C ALA A 157 15.32 20.44 -6.50
N GLU A 158 15.21 19.52 -5.56
CA GLU A 158 16.31 19.18 -4.66
C GLU A 158 17.49 18.51 -5.40
N GLU A 159 17.21 17.62 -6.34
CA GLU A 159 18.24 17.01 -7.19
C GLU A 159 19.04 18.06 -7.98
N GLU A 160 18.33 19.05 -8.56
CA GLU A 160 18.92 20.12 -9.37
C GLU A 160 19.78 21.08 -8.51
N GLN A 161 19.33 21.39 -7.29
CA GLN A 161 20.07 22.23 -6.36
C GLN A 161 21.32 21.53 -5.80
N GLY A 162 21.24 20.23 -5.56
CA GLY A 162 22.29 19.45 -4.93
C GLY A 162 23.25 18.75 -5.91
N ASP A 163 23.03 18.86 -7.22
CA ASP A 163 23.78 18.15 -8.27
C ASP A 163 23.94 16.65 -8.00
N PHE A 164 22.83 16.00 -7.59
CA PHE A 164 22.77 14.56 -7.34
C PHE A 164 21.45 13.98 -7.89
N ARG A 165 21.32 12.65 -7.84
CA ARG A 165 20.09 11.95 -8.23
C ARG A 165 19.66 11.00 -7.12
N TYR A 166 18.35 10.94 -6.88
CA TYR A 166 17.77 9.86 -6.11
C TYR A 166 17.82 8.57 -6.92
N LYS A 167 18.18 7.48 -6.26
CA LYS A 167 18.28 6.17 -6.91
C LYS A 167 16.93 5.55 -7.22
N ALA A 168 15.97 5.75 -6.33
CA ALA A 168 14.61 5.24 -6.45
C ALA A 168 13.62 6.14 -5.70
N ILE A 169 12.33 5.95 -6.03
CA ILE A 169 11.20 6.50 -5.29
C ILE A 169 10.47 5.35 -4.61
N LEU A 170 10.24 5.49 -3.32
CA LEU A 170 9.44 4.60 -2.50
C LEU A 170 8.12 5.30 -2.17
N LEU A 171 6.99 4.60 -2.34
CA LEU A 171 5.67 5.12 -2.00
C LEU A 171 5.19 4.48 -0.71
N HIS A 172 4.77 5.31 0.25
CA HIS A 172 4.11 4.91 1.48
C HIS A 172 2.81 5.66 1.68
N ASP A 173 1.86 5.02 2.34
CA ASP A 173 0.69 5.68 2.87
C ASP A 173 0.99 6.22 4.28
N ALA A 174 0.23 7.22 4.72
CA ALA A 174 0.47 7.93 5.98
C ALA A 174 0.30 7.04 7.24
N GLU A 175 -0.30 5.88 7.09
CA GLU A 175 -0.60 4.89 8.13
C GLU A 175 0.33 3.67 8.09
N ASP A 176 1.29 3.61 7.15
CA ASP A 176 2.16 2.47 6.99
C ASP A 176 3.12 2.29 8.17
N VAL A 177 3.36 1.04 8.55
CA VAL A 177 4.39 0.65 9.51
C VAL A 177 5.55 0.01 8.77
N VAL A 178 6.68 0.68 8.81
CA VAL A 178 7.87 0.33 8.03
C VAL A 178 8.79 -0.64 8.78
N HIS A 179 9.56 -1.44 8.02
CA HIS A 179 10.56 -2.35 8.57
C HIS A 179 11.97 -1.73 8.53
N ALA A 180 12.80 -2.00 9.53
CA ALA A 180 14.15 -1.46 9.63
C ALA A 180 15.05 -1.76 8.42
N ASP A 181 14.88 -2.93 7.79
CA ASP A 181 15.67 -3.32 6.62
C ASP A 181 15.11 -2.82 5.28
N GLU A 182 14.00 -2.10 5.28
CA GLU A 182 13.26 -1.77 4.08
C GLU A 182 14.06 -0.92 3.09
N ILE A 183 14.63 0.18 3.54
CA ILE A 183 15.48 1.06 2.70
C ILE A 183 16.65 0.27 2.11
N ARG A 184 17.28 -0.60 2.91
CA ARG A 184 18.39 -1.43 2.47
C ARG A 184 17.95 -2.46 1.42
N LEU A 185 16.77 -3.03 1.61
CA LEU A 185 16.19 -3.98 0.67
C LEU A 185 15.90 -3.33 -0.69
N PHE A 186 15.25 -2.17 -0.70
CA PHE A 186 14.98 -1.44 -1.92
C PHE A 186 16.26 -0.97 -2.60
N ASP A 187 17.23 -0.43 -1.85
CA ASP A 187 18.52 -0.03 -2.40
C ASP A 187 19.26 -1.19 -3.10
N PHE A 188 19.16 -2.40 -2.54
CA PHE A 188 19.74 -3.61 -3.15
C PHE A 188 18.95 -4.11 -4.36
N MET A 189 17.61 -4.15 -4.26
CA MET A 189 16.77 -4.75 -5.28
C MET A 189 16.67 -3.90 -6.55
N ILE A 190 16.67 -2.57 -6.41
CA ILE A 190 16.54 -1.65 -7.54
C ILE A 190 17.80 -1.62 -8.44
N ASP A 191 18.90 -2.23 -8.02
CA ASP A 191 20.05 -2.47 -8.89
C ASP A 191 19.75 -3.50 -10.00
N ARG A 192 18.67 -4.27 -9.88
CA ARG A 192 18.31 -5.40 -10.73
C ARG A 192 16.93 -5.30 -11.36
N PHE A 193 16.04 -4.54 -10.74
CA PHE A 193 14.63 -4.45 -11.12
C PHE A 193 14.21 -2.99 -11.21
N ASP A 194 13.46 -2.64 -12.23
CA ASP A 194 12.92 -1.27 -12.42
C ASP A 194 11.77 -0.96 -11.46
N LEU A 195 11.07 -2.00 -10.97
CA LEU A 195 9.97 -1.92 -10.02
C LEU A 195 10.08 -3.04 -8.99
N VAL A 196 9.95 -2.68 -7.72
CA VAL A 196 9.93 -3.63 -6.60
C VAL A 196 8.72 -3.33 -5.74
N GLN A 197 7.91 -4.34 -5.48
CA GLN A 197 6.77 -4.26 -4.56
C GLN A 197 6.93 -5.30 -3.46
N LEU A 198 6.87 -4.85 -2.22
CA LEU A 198 6.83 -5.74 -1.06
C LEU A 198 5.39 -6.14 -0.74
N PRO A 199 5.17 -7.34 -0.21
CA PRO A 199 3.85 -7.72 0.28
C PRO A 199 3.50 -6.87 1.52
N VAL A 200 2.33 -6.25 1.48
CA VAL A 200 1.76 -5.56 2.65
C VAL A 200 1.15 -6.61 3.56
N LEU A 201 1.60 -6.67 4.80
CA LEU A 201 1.07 -7.59 5.81
C LEU A 201 0.18 -6.81 6.79
N PRO A 202 -1.07 -7.24 7.01
CA PRO A 202 -1.91 -6.60 8.00
C PRO A 202 -1.34 -6.79 9.40
N LEU A 203 -1.19 -5.69 10.14
CA LEU A 203 -0.76 -5.78 11.53
C LEU A 203 -1.83 -6.46 12.37
N ARG A 204 -1.41 -7.44 13.16
CA ARG A 204 -2.30 -8.12 14.12
C ARG A 204 -2.69 -7.14 15.23
N GLY A 205 -3.86 -6.52 15.11
CA GLY A 205 -4.41 -5.69 16.17
C GLY A 205 -4.65 -6.52 17.45
N ARG A 206 -4.49 -5.91 18.63
CA ARG A 206 -4.91 -6.49 19.94
C ARG A 206 -6.44 -6.59 20.03
N GLY A 207 -7.09 -7.28 19.10
CA GLY A 207 -8.55 -7.43 19.01
C GLY A 207 -8.95 -8.89 18.92
N GLY A 208 -10.24 -9.18 19.18
CA GLY A 208 -10.81 -10.50 19.37
C GLY A 208 -10.49 -11.55 18.29
N TRP A 209 -10.81 -12.80 18.57
CA TRP A 209 -10.46 -14.01 17.80
C TRP A 209 -10.79 -13.94 16.30
N TRP A 210 -11.85 -13.23 15.90
CA TRP A 210 -12.28 -13.07 14.51
C TRP A 210 -11.35 -12.13 13.70
N ARG A 211 -10.69 -11.16 14.33
CA ARG A 211 -9.67 -10.32 13.67
C ARG A 211 -8.38 -11.08 13.39
N ARG A 212 -8.08 -12.11 14.19
CA ARG A 212 -6.95 -13.00 13.93
C ARG A 212 -7.18 -13.90 12.72
N ALA A 213 -8.41 -14.35 12.52
CA ALA A 213 -8.76 -15.19 11.37
C ALA A 213 -8.62 -14.46 10.01
N ILE A 214 -8.79 -13.13 9.99
CA ILE A 214 -8.62 -12.32 8.76
C ILE A 214 -7.13 -12.03 8.48
N ALA A 215 -6.29 -11.94 9.51
CA ALA A 215 -4.85 -11.66 9.36
C ALA A 215 -4.01 -12.90 8.99
N ASP A 216 -4.59 -14.10 9.03
CA ASP A 216 -3.92 -15.37 8.72
C ASP A 216 -4.17 -15.83 7.26
N HIS A 217 -4.88 -15.04 6.44
CA HIS A 217 -5.10 -15.24 5.01
C HIS A 217 -4.35 -14.21 4.19
#